data_b3484dca5ee6d68ee714444646fa6ca5
#
_entry.id   b3484dca5ee6d68ee714444646fa6ca5
#
_cell.length_a   1.000
_cell.length_b   1.000
_cell.length_c   1.000
_cell.angle_alpha   90.00
_cell.angle_beta   90.00
_cell.angle_gamma   90.00
#
_symmetry.space_group_name_H-M   'P 1'
#
loop_
_entity.id
_entity.type
_entity.pdbx_description
1 polymer ?
#
loop_
_entity_poly.entity_id
_entity_poly.type
_entity_poly.pdbx_seq_one_letter_code
_entity_poly.pdbx_strand_id
1 'polypeptide(L)'
;LDKMFKETGHQNAYFPLFIPKSFLSREAEHVEGFAKECAVVTHHRLMASPDGNGVVVDPSARLEEELIVRPTSETIIWNTYKNWVTSWRDLPILCNQWANVVRWEMRTRLFLRTAEFLWQEGHTAHATRQEAEEETMKMVNVYADFARNYMGVPVVVGHKSPNERFAGALDTMTIEALMQDGKALQAGTSHFLGQNFAKAFDVTFTNKEGQQELVWATSWGVSTRLMG
;
A
#
# COMPACT_ATOMS: atom_id res chain seq x y z
N LEU A 1 -7.72 -4.27 -15.98
CA LEU A 1 -7.49 -3.31 -14.90
C LEU A 1 -6.25 -2.43 -15.19
N ASP A 2 -5.08 -3.00 -15.55
CA ASP A 2 -3.87 -2.23 -15.88
C ASP A 2 -4.10 -1.20 -17.00
N LYS A 3 -4.84 -1.58 -18.04
CA LYS A 3 -5.25 -0.66 -19.11
C LYS A 3 -6.05 0.52 -18.57
N MET A 4 -7.01 0.27 -17.66
CA MET A 4 -7.82 1.33 -17.05
C MET A 4 -6.97 2.32 -16.24
N PHE A 5 -5.94 1.83 -15.53
CA PHE A 5 -5.00 2.72 -14.81
C PHE A 5 -4.19 3.58 -15.78
N LYS A 6 -3.70 3.01 -16.87
CA LYS A 6 -2.98 3.78 -17.90
C LYS A 6 -3.86 4.83 -18.58
N GLU A 7 -5.12 4.51 -18.81
CA GLU A 7 -6.11 5.46 -19.36
C GLU A 7 -6.41 6.64 -18.43
N THR A 8 -6.23 6.45 -17.12
CA THR A 8 -6.32 7.53 -16.12
C THR A 8 -4.99 8.25 -15.86
N GLY A 9 -3.96 7.96 -16.65
CA GLY A 9 -2.65 8.64 -16.59
C GLY A 9 -1.64 8.02 -15.65
N HIS A 10 -1.96 6.90 -14.99
CA HIS A 10 -1.06 6.25 -14.06
C HIS A 10 0.06 5.49 -14.77
N GLN A 11 1.24 5.48 -14.15
CA GLN A 11 2.41 4.77 -14.62
C GLN A 11 2.79 3.66 -13.64
N ASN A 12 3.18 2.51 -14.18
CA ASN A 12 3.68 1.41 -13.35
C ASN A 12 5.09 1.72 -12.86
N ALA A 13 5.31 1.52 -11.57
CA ALA A 13 6.61 1.56 -10.91
C ALA A 13 6.78 0.28 -10.08
N TYR A 14 8.01 -0.01 -9.66
CA TYR A 14 8.30 -1.11 -8.75
C TYR A 14 9.24 -0.63 -7.65
N PHE A 15 8.83 -0.81 -6.42
CA PHE A 15 9.57 -0.39 -5.23
C PHE A 15 10.17 -1.59 -4.51
N PRO A 16 11.23 -1.40 -3.70
CA PRO A 16 11.92 -2.48 -3.01
C PRO A 16 11.01 -3.33 -2.12
N LEU A 17 11.25 -4.64 -2.13
CA LEU A 17 10.54 -5.61 -1.29
C LEU A 17 10.89 -5.44 0.19
N PHE A 18 12.16 -5.15 0.48
CA PHE A 18 12.67 -5.04 1.85
C PHE A 18 12.66 -3.58 2.30
N ILE A 19 12.06 -3.34 3.46
CA ILE A 19 12.00 -2.02 4.09
C ILE A 19 12.94 -2.04 5.30
N PRO A 20 13.92 -1.13 5.38
CA PRO A 20 14.72 -0.95 6.61
C PRO A 20 13.82 -0.67 7.81
N LYS A 21 14.06 -1.34 8.92
CA LYS A 21 13.26 -1.20 10.14
C LYS A 21 13.20 0.26 10.63
N SER A 22 14.28 1.01 10.46
CA SER A 22 14.36 2.44 10.79
C SER A 22 13.35 3.31 10.04
N PHE A 23 12.92 2.91 8.83
CA PHE A 23 11.92 3.66 8.08
C PHE A 23 10.53 3.55 8.72
N LEU A 24 10.17 2.37 9.23
CA LEU A 24 8.90 2.15 9.93
C LEU A 24 8.82 2.93 11.25
N SER A 25 9.96 3.16 11.90
CA SER A 25 10.01 3.90 13.17
C SER A 25 9.62 5.38 13.04
N ARG A 26 9.56 5.91 11.81
CA ARG A 26 9.14 7.30 11.55
C ARG A 26 7.62 7.50 11.61
N GLU A 27 6.87 6.42 11.60
CA GLU A 27 5.42 6.47 11.46
C GLU A 27 4.71 5.47 12.41
N ALA A 28 4.71 5.82 13.69
CA ALA A 28 4.24 4.93 14.76
C ALA A 28 2.78 4.49 14.59
N GLU A 29 1.87 5.37 14.13
CA GLU A 29 0.46 5.04 13.95
C GLU A 29 0.22 4.00 12.86
N HIS A 30 0.96 4.10 11.75
CA HIS A 30 0.89 3.12 10.65
C HIS A 30 1.45 1.76 11.09
N VAL A 31 2.53 1.78 11.88
CA VAL A 31 3.20 0.57 12.40
C VAL A 31 2.30 -0.24 13.33
N GLU A 32 1.50 0.40 14.18
CA GLU A 32 0.60 -0.33 15.10
C GLU A 32 -0.39 -1.25 14.36
N GLY A 33 -0.84 -0.86 13.16
CA GLY A 33 -1.73 -1.67 12.33
C GLY A 33 -1.08 -2.94 11.76
N PHE A 34 0.23 -2.92 11.49
CA PHE A 34 0.94 -4.01 10.80
C PHE A 34 2.01 -4.70 11.65
N ALA A 35 2.42 -4.12 12.79
CA ALA A 35 3.53 -4.62 13.60
C ALA A 35 3.40 -6.09 14.02
N LYS A 36 2.17 -6.57 14.21
CA LYS A 36 1.87 -7.93 14.62
C LYS A 36 1.94 -8.96 13.49
N GLU A 37 1.99 -8.51 12.25
CA GLU A 37 1.89 -9.34 11.04
C GLU A 37 3.11 -9.21 10.13
N CYS A 38 4.18 -8.55 10.57
CA CYS A 38 5.39 -8.37 9.78
C CYS A 38 6.26 -9.61 9.76
N ALA A 39 6.78 -9.98 8.57
CA ALA A 39 7.91 -10.88 8.42
C ALA A 39 9.21 -10.07 8.51
N VAL A 40 10.10 -10.48 9.41
CA VAL A 40 11.36 -9.78 9.69
C VAL A 40 12.54 -10.62 9.21
N VAL A 41 13.41 -10.05 8.38
CA VAL A 41 14.65 -10.67 7.90
C VAL A 41 15.80 -10.20 8.80
N THR A 42 16.42 -11.15 9.48
CA THR A 42 17.46 -10.91 10.47
C THR A 42 18.86 -11.33 10.02
N HIS A 43 18.95 -12.25 9.03
CA HIS A 43 20.19 -12.83 8.53
C HIS A 43 20.14 -12.96 7.01
N HIS A 44 21.30 -12.99 6.36
CA HIS A 44 21.41 -13.06 4.89
C HIS A 44 22.05 -14.36 4.38
N ARG A 45 22.36 -15.34 5.25
CA ARG A 45 23.03 -16.57 4.85
C ARG A 45 22.63 -17.75 5.70
N LEU A 46 22.66 -18.93 5.06
CA LEU A 46 22.57 -20.25 5.72
C LEU A 46 23.94 -20.93 5.73
N MET A 47 24.14 -21.84 6.65
CA MET A 47 25.30 -22.72 6.71
C MET A 47 24.86 -24.17 6.96
N ALA A 48 25.76 -25.13 6.70
CA ALA A 48 25.51 -26.51 7.06
C ALA A 48 25.34 -26.63 8.58
N SER A 49 24.38 -27.45 9.02
CA SER A 49 24.19 -27.70 10.45
C SER A 49 25.41 -28.38 11.06
N PRO A 50 25.88 -27.98 12.26
CA PRO A 50 27.01 -28.58 12.93
C PRO A 50 26.82 -30.08 13.26
N ASP A 51 25.58 -30.53 13.36
CA ASP A 51 25.23 -31.96 13.58
C ASP A 51 25.17 -32.78 12.29
N GLY A 52 25.46 -32.18 11.13
CA GLY A 52 25.44 -32.81 9.82
C GLY A 52 24.04 -33.00 9.22
N ASN A 53 22.98 -32.50 9.87
CA ASN A 53 21.59 -32.68 9.45
C ASN A 53 21.00 -31.36 8.89
N GLY A 54 21.12 -31.11 7.58
CA GLY A 54 20.47 -30.00 6.92
C GLY A 54 21.22 -28.66 7.03
N VAL A 55 20.47 -27.57 7.08
CA VAL A 55 21.00 -26.19 7.12
C VAL A 55 20.41 -25.41 8.29
N VAL A 56 21.23 -24.52 8.84
CA VAL A 56 20.83 -23.58 9.89
C VAL A 56 21.18 -22.15 9.47
N VAL A 57 20.58 -21.18 10.13
CA VAL A 57 20.94 -19.77 9.96
C VAL A 57 22.40 -19.58 10.43
N ASP A 58 23.23 -18.94 9.61
CA ASP A 58 24.60 -18.60 9.99
C ASP A 58 24.59 -17.41 10.98
N PRO A 59 25.00 -17.60 12.24
CA PRO A 59 24.97 -16.54 13.23
C PRO A 59 25.88 -15.35 12.88
N SER A 60 26.92 -15.58 12.08
CA SER A 60 27.86 -14.53 11.65
C SER A 60 27.30 -13.64 10.55
N ALA A 61 26.21 -14.06 9.93
CA ALA A 61 25.54 -13.35 8.83
C ALA A 61 24.35 -12.50 9.27
N ARG A 62 24.28 -12.14 10.56
CA ARG A 62 23.26 -11.25 11.07
C ARG A 62 23.36 -9.88 10.40
N LEU A 63 22.21 -9.33 10.00
CA LEU A 63 22.13 -7.99 9.45
C LEU A 63 22.42 -6.95 10.55
N GLU A 64 23.13 -5.89 10.20
CA GLU A 64 23.33 -4.74 11.09
C GLU A 64 22.01 -4.05 11.41
N GLU A 65 21.14 -3.92 10.40
CA GLU A 65 19.76 -3.47 10.52
C GLU A 65 18.80 -4.53 10.00
N GLU A 66 17.79 -4.88 10.78
CA GLU A 66 16.74 -5.80 10.37
C GLU A 66 15.90 -5.20 9.24
N LEU A 67 15.48 -6.06 8.30
CA LEU A 67 14.65 -5.68 7.18
C LEU A 67 13.26 -6.27 7.36
N ILE A 68 12.26 -5.50 6.97
CA ILE A 68 10.85 -5.93 6.96
C ILE A 68 10.47 -6.28 5.53
N VAL A 69 9.91 -7.48 5.35
CA VAL A 69 9.24 -7.81 4.08
C VAL A 69 7.97 -6.98 4.02
N ARG A 70 7.83 -6.14 3.02
CA ARG A 70 6.74 -5.13 2.95
C ARG A 70 5.36 -5.73 3.21
N PRO A 71 4.65 -5.30 4.26
CA PRO A 71 3.25 -5.63 4.48
C PRO A 71 2.32 -4.72 3.68
N THR A 72 2.85 -3.59 3.28
CA THR A 72 2.30 -2.53 2.42
C THR A 72 3.45 -1.61 2.03
N SER A 73 3.31 -0.76 1.02
CA SER A 73 4.46 -0.04 0.45
C SER A 73 4.50 1.45 0.75
N GLU A 74 3.56 2.01 1.53
CA GLU A 74 3.53 3.45 1.83
C GLU A 74 4.87 3.96 2.34
N THR A 75 5.44 3.28 3.32
CA THR A 75 6.71 3.69 3.95
C THR A 75 7.86 3.83 2.95
N ILE A 76 8.07 2.82 2.09
CA ILE A 76 9.16 2.84 1.11
C ILE A 76 8.87 3.83 -0.03
N ILE A 77 7.61 3.94 -0.45
CA ILE A 77 7.19 4.84 -1.52
C ILE A 77 7.32 6.30 -1.07
N TRP A 78 6.84 6.64 0.11
CA TRP A 78 6.91 8.02 0.62
C TRP A 78 8.34 8.47 0.91
N ASN A 79 9.19 7.56 1.38
CA ASN A 79 10.63 7.83 1.48
C ASN A 79 11.27 8.09 0.10
N THR A 80 10.75 7.47 -0.96
CA THR A 80 11.20 7.71 -2.34
C THR A 80 10.66 9.05 -2.87
N TYR A 81 9.38 9.35 -2.63
CA TYR A 81 8.74 10.60 -3.08
C TYR A 81 9.39 11.84 -2.51
N LYS A 82 9.95 11.75 -1.30
CA LYS A 82 10.77 12.84 -0.73
C LYS A 82 11.86 13.32 -1.69
N ASN A 83 12.45 12.42 -2.47
CA ASN A 83 13.50 12.75 -3.43
C ASN A 83 12.96 13.11 -4.83
N TRP A 84 11.73 12.72 -5.15
CA TRP A 84 11.14 12.96 -6.47
C TRP A 84 10.36 14.26 -6.54
N VAL A 85 9.80 14.72 -5.41
CA VAL A 85 8.99 15.92 -5.34
C VAL A 85 9.83 17.08 -4.79
N THR A 86 9.98 18.14 -5.58
CA THR A 86 10.67 19.36 -5.18
C THR A 86 9.88 20.61 -5.58
N SER A 87 9.09 20.53 -6.65
CA SER A 87 8.36 21.64 -7.27
C SER A 87 6.93 21.22 -7.60
N TRP A 88 6.03 22.21 -7.71
CA TRP A 88 4.68 21.99 -8.20
C TRP A 88 4.63 21.36 -9.61
N ARG A 89 5.71 21.48 -10.39
CA ARG A 89 5.83 20.86 -11.72
C ARG A 89 5.99 19.33 -11.67
N ASP A 90 6.41 18.81 -10.54
CA ASP A 90 6.57 17.36 -10.31
C ASP A 90 5.23 16.68 -9.98
N LEU A 91 4.17 17.46 -9.74
CA LEU A 91 2.85 17.00 -9.34
C LEU A 91 1.83 17.09 -10.49
N PRO A 92 0.85 16.16 -10.56
CA PRO A 92 0.71 15.02 -9.65
C PRO A 92 1.67 13.88 -9.98
N ILE A 93 2.09 13.13 -8.94
CA ILE A 93 2.68 11.81 -9.13
C ILE A 93 1.55 10.79 -9.13
N LEU A 94 1.45 10.00 -10.20
CA LEU A 94 0.41 8.99 -10.39
C LEU A 94 1.08 7.63 -10.61
N CYS A 95 1.42 6.92 -9.53
CA CYS A 95 2.09 5.63 -9.60
C CYS A 95 1.16 4.48 -9.23
N ASN A 96 1.34 3.37 -9.96
CA ASN A 96 0.78 2.06 -9.65
C ASN A 96 1.90 1.03 -9.55
N GLN A 97 1.76 0.09 -8.63
CA GLN A 97 2.69 -1.04 -8.48
C GLN A 97 1.91 -2.35 -8.51
N TRP A 98 2.31 -3.26 -9.40
CA TRP A 98 1.92 -4.67 -9.32
C TRP A 98 2.96 -5.40 -8.51
N ALA A 99 2.58 -5.98 -7.38
CA ALA A 99 3.52 -6.52 -6.41
C ALA A 99 2.90 -7.58 -5.52
N ASN A 100 3.77 -8.27 -4.76
CA ASN A 100 3.40 -9.06 -3.61
C ASN A 100 3.59 -8.25 -2.32
N VAL A 101 2.87 -8.62 -1.29
CA VAL A 101 3.10 -8.20 0.10
C VAL A 101 2.97 -9.41 1.01
N VAL A 102 3.58 -9.33 2.20
CA VAL A 102 3.53 -10.38 3.21
C VAL A 102 2.93 -9.82 4.50
N ARG A 103 1.82 -10.42 4.92
CA ARG A 103 1.20 -10.19 6.22
C ARG A 103 1.06 -11.55 6.89
N TRP A 104 1.75 -11.76 8.00
CA TRP A 104 1.85 -13.06 8.66
C TRP A 104 0.51 -13.52 9.22
N GLU A 105 -0.35 -14.06 8.33
CA GLU A 105 -1.69 -14.50 8.66
C GLU A 105 -1.67 -15.91 9.26
N MET A 106 -2.23 -16.04 10.46
CA MET A 106 -2.30 -17.32 11.18
C MET A 106 -3.50 -18.18 10.78
N ARG A 107 -4.55 -17.56 10.17
CA ARG A 107 -5.78 -18.26 9.77
C ARG A 107 -6.05 -18.01 8.28
N THR A 108 -5.33 -18.75 7.46
CA THR A 108 -5.41 -18.60 6.01
C THR A 108 -6.72 -19.14 5.44
N ARG A 109 -7.22 -18.49 4.38
CA ARG A 109 -8.33 -18.92 3.54
C ARG A 109 -7.96 -18.65 2.09
N LEU A 110 -8.08 -19.67 1.24
CA LEU A 110 -7.71 -19.57 -0.18
C LEU A 110 -8.30 -18.31 -0.84
N PHE A 111 -7.46 -17.56 -1.54
CA PHE A 111 -7.72 -16.25 -2.15
C PHE A 111 -8.15 -15.12 -1.20
N LEU A 112 -8.91 -15.42 -0.16
CA LEU A 112 -9.52 -14.39 0.68
C LEU A 112 -8.55 -13.86 1.75
N ARG A 113 -7.67 -14.74 2.28
CA ARG A 113 -6.75 -14.41 3.36
C ARG A 113 -5.52 -15.31 3.33
N THR A 114 -4.43 -14.82 2.79
CA THR A 114 -3.16 -15.55 2.65
C THR A 114 -2.01 -14.75 3.27
N ALA A 115 -0.97 -15.44 3.71
CA ALA A 115 0.20 -14.78 4.32
C ALA A 115 0.99 -13.95 3.30
N GLU A 116 1.11 -14.44 2.09
CA GLU A 116 1.56 -13.67 0.92
C GLU A 116 0.40 -13.54 -0.06
N PHE A 117 0.20 -12.36 -0.63
CA PHE A 117 -0.77 -12.16 -1.69
C PHE A 117 -0.26 -11.21 -2.76
N LEU A 118 -0.76 -11.44 -3.96
CA LEU A 118 -0.53 -10.58 -5.10
C LEU A 118 -1.60 -9.49 -5.13
N TRP A 119 -1.18 -8.30 -5.38
CA TRP A 119 -2.09 -7.17 -5.49
C TRP A 119 -1.56 -6.10 -6.46
N GLN A 120 -2.36 -5.14 -6.64
CA GLN A 120 -2.01 -3.85 -7.18
C GLN A 120 -2.21 -2.81 -6.09
N GLU A 121 -1.30 -1.87 -5.99
CA GLU A 121 -1.39 -0.71 -5.11
C GLU A 121 -1.01 0.55 -5.88
N GLY A 122 -1.88 1.54 -5.81
CA GLY A 122 -1.61 2.86 -6.34
C GLY A 122 -1.26 3.82 -5.23
N HIS A 123 -0.34 4.72 -5.52
CA HIS A 123 0.10 5.76 -4.59
C HIS A 123 0.28 7.05 -5.36
N THR A 124 -0.46 8.08 -4.98
CA THR A 124 -0.43 9.36 -5.69
C THR A 124 -0.14 10.53 -4.77
N ALA A 125 0.52 11.53 -5.32
CA ALA A 125 0.81 12.79 -4.62
C ALA A 125 0.28 13.96 -5.45
N HIS A 126 -0.41 14.88 -4.79
CA HIS A 126 -1.11 16.01 -5.40
C HIS A 126 -0.75 17.34 -4.74
N ALA A 127 -0.89 18.42 -5.50
CA ALA A 127 -0.67 19.77 -4.96
C ALA A 127 -1.82 20.24 -4.07
N THR A 128 -3.04 19.81 -4.33
CA THR A 128 -4.23 20.28 -3.62
C THR A 128 -5.02 19.14 -2.99
N ARG A 129 -5.76 19.47 -1.93
CA ARG A 129 -6.70 18.57 -1.30
C ARG A 129 -7.76 18.07 -2.28
N GLN A 130 -8.30 18.98 -3.07
CA GLN A 130 -9.35 18.66 -4.02
C GLN A 130 -8.89 17.64 -5.06
N GLU A 131 -7.69 17.77 -5.62
CA GLU A 131 -7.12 16.81 -6.57
C GLU A 131 -7.02 15.41 -5.95
N ALA A 132 -6.58 15.31 -4.69
CA ALA A 132 -6.45 14.03 -3.99
C ALA A 132 -7.82 13.40 -3.67
N GLU A 133 -8.82 14.20 -3.28
CA GLU A 133 -10.19 13.70 -3.06
C GLU A 133 -10.83 13.22 -4.37
N GLU A 134 -10.65 13.95 -5.46
CA GLU A 134 -11.11 13.54 -6.80
C GLU A 134 -10.43 12.25 -7.27
N GLU A 135 -9.14 12.11 -7.02
CA GLU A 135 -8.39 10.89 -7.31
C GLU A 135 -8.90 9.69 -6.51
N THR A 136 -9.14 9.87 -5.21
CA THR A 136 -9.71 8.82 -4.34
C THR A 136 -11.04 8.31 -4.89
N MET A 137 -11.93 9.21 -5.30
CA MET A 137 -13.22 8.88 -5.87
C MET A 137 -13.08 8.24 -7.26
N LYS A 138 -12.19 8.74 -8.10
CA LYS A 138 -11.91 8.19 -9.42
C LYS A 138 -11.50 6.73 -9.33
N MET A 139 -10.57 6.38 -8.43
CA MET A 139 -10.02 5.03 -8.36
C MET A 139 -10.99 4.01 -7.75
N VAL A 140 -11.81 4.39 -6.78
CA VAL A 140 -12.87 3.48 -6.31
C VAL A 140 -13.90 3.19 -7.41
N ASN A 141 -14.20 4.18 -8.26
CA ASN A 141 -15.10 3.98 -9.41
C ASN A 141 -14.48 3.09 -10.49
N VAL A 142 -13.17 3.20 -10.75
CA VAL A 142 -12.44 2.28 -11.64
C VAL A 142 -12.57 0.83 -11.13
N TYR A 143 -12.43 0.61 -9.83
CA TYR A 143 -12.61 -0.70 -9.23
C TYR A 143 -14.05 -1.22 -9.34
N ALA A 144 -15.03 -0.34 -9.09
CA ALA A 144 -16.46 -0.71 -9.22
C ALA A 144 -16.82 -1.06 -10.67
N ASP A 145 -16.31 -0.31 -11.64
CA ASP A 145 -16.51 -0.59 -13.06
C ASP A 145 -15.87 -1.91 -13.45
N PHE A 146 -14.63 -2.14 -13.03
CA PHE A 146 -13.94 -3.40 -13.30
C PHE A 146 -14.69 -4.60 -12.69
N ALA A 147 -15.09 -4.50 -11.42
CA ALA A 147 -15.83 -5.57 -10.75
C ALA A 147 -17.13 -5.91 -11.47
N ARG A 148 -17.91 -4.90 -11.84
CA ARG A 148 -19.23 -5.09 -12.46
C ARG A 148 -19.14 -5.54 -13.91
N ASN A 149 -18.33 -4.86 -14.72
CA ASN A 149 -18.36 -5.00 -16.18
C ASN A 149 -17.36 -6.03 -16.72
N TYR A 150 -16.30 -6.34 -15.97
CA TYR A 150 -15.30 -7.33 -16.39
C TYR A 150 -15.33 -8.62 -15.56
N MET A 151 -15.58 -8.50 -14.25
CA MET A 151 -15.64 -9.66 -13.36
C MET A 151 -17.07 -10.22 -13.21
N GLY A 152 -18.09 -9.45 -13.54
CA GLY A 152 -19.49 -9.82 -13.34
C GLY A 152 -19.90 -9.86 -11.85
N VAL A 153 -19.18 -9.17 -10.99
CA VAL A 153 -19.41 -9.12 -9.54
C VAL A 153 -20.14 -7.83 -9.17
N PRO A 154 -21.40 -7.91 -8.71
CA PRO A 154 -22.10 -6.74 -8.20
C PRO A 154 -21.44 -6.26 -6.91
N VAL A 155 -21.08 -4.98 -6.87
CA VAL A 155 -20.46 -4.36 -5.69
C VAL A 155 -21.20 -3.11 -5.25
N VAL A 156 -21.18 -2.84 -3.94
CA VAL A 156 -21.64 -1.60 -3.34
C VAL A 156 -20.42 -0.72 -3.10
N VAL A 157 -20.52 0.54 -3.48
CA VAL A 157 -19.51 1.58 -3.18
C VAL A 157 -19.95 2.35 -1.95
N GLY A 158 -19.04 2.56 -1.01
CA GLY A 158 -19.35 3.30 0.23
C GLY A 158 -18.11 3.76 0.98
N HIS A 159 -18.34 4.53 2.04
CA HIS A 159 -17.32 4.95 2.98
C HIS A 159 -17.21 3.95 4.12
N LYS A 160 -15.99 3.70 4.57
CA LYS A 160 -15.76 2.94 5.80
C LYS A 160 -16.05 3.79 7.04
N SER A 161 -16.59 3.12 8.07
CA SER A 161 -16.69 3.74 9.38
C SER A 161 -15.31 4.15 9.92
N PRO A 162 -15.20 5.19 10.76
CA PRO A 162 -13.91 5.65 11.28
C PRO A 162 -13.03 4.54 11.90
N ASN A 163 -13.66 3.57 12.55
CA ASN A 163 -12.96 2.47 13.23
C ASN A 163 -12.39 1.40 12.26
N GLU A 164 -12.84 1.40 11.01
CA GLU A 164 -12.42 0.43 10.00
C GLU A 164 -11.54 1.05 8.91
N ARG A 165 -11.24 2.34 9.02
CA ARG A 165 -10.36 3.02 8.07
C ARG A 165 -8.94 2.50 8.17
N PHE A 166 -8.23 2.57 7.05
CA PHE A 166 -6.80 2.31 7.01
C PHE A 166 -6.05 3.28 7.94
N ALA A 167 -5.08 2.77 8.69
CA ALA A 167 -4.26 3.57 9.59
C ALA A 167 -3.55 4.69 8.82
N GLY A 168 -3.74 5.93 9.24
CA GLY A 168 -3.22 7.12 8.56
C GLY A 168 -4.16 7.74 7.51
N ALA A 169 -5.29 7.11 7.17
CA ALA A 169 -6.26 7.68 6.25
C ALA A 169 -7.27 8.61 6.95
N LEU A 170 -7.56 9.75 6.33
CA LEU A 170 -8.62 10.65 6.74
C LEU A 170 -10.00 10.12 6.31
N ASP A 171 -10.04 9.48 5.13
CA ASP A 171 -11.23 8.80 4.64
C ASP A 171 -10.86 7.56 3.82
N THR A 172 -11.75 6.57 3.78
CA THR A 172 -11.59 5.34 3.02
C THR A 172 -12.88 5.01 2.29
N MET A 173 -12.80 5.00 0.96
CA MET A 173 -13.81 4.43 0.08
C MET A 173 -13.54 2.94 -0.13
N THR A 174 -14.59 2.16 -0.26
CA THR A 174 -14.50 0.72 -0.49
C THR A 174 -15.50 0.25 -1.52
N ILE A 175 -15.18 -0.83 -2.22
CA ILE A 175 -16.15 -1.67 -2.91
C ILE A 175 -16.33 -2.96 -2.11
N GLU A 176 -17.56 -3.35 -1.85
CA GLU A 176 -17.90 -4.57 -1.12
C GLU A 176 -18.83 -5.45 -1.92
N ALA A 177 -18.55 -6.75 -1.93
CA ALA A 177 -19.37 -7.78 -2.56
C ALA A 177 -20.08 -8.62 -1.50
N LEU A 178 -21.30 -9.05 -1.79
CA LEU A 178 -22.05 -9.96 -0.94
C LEU A 178 -21.59 -11.39 -1.19
N MET A 179 -21.17 -12.07 -0.13
CA MET A 179 -20.78 -13.47 -0.17
C MET A 179 -22.00 -14.39 -0.04
N GLN A 180 -21.86 -15.66 -0.45
CA GLN A 180 -22.95 -16.63 -0.39
C GLN A 180 -23.49 -16.90 1.02
N ASP A 181 -22.68 -16.65 2.04
CA ASP A 181 -23.06 -16.74 3.46
C ASP A 181 -23.77 -15.49 3.99
N GLY A 182 -24.06 -14.51 3.11
CA GLY A 182 -24.74 -13.27 3.45
C GLY A 182 -23.84 -12.18 4.05
N LYS A 183 -22.52 -12.41 4.14
CA LYS A 183 -21.57 -11.40 4.65
C LYS A 183 -21.05 -10.52 3.52
N ALA A 184 -20.82 -9.25 3.84
CA ALA A 184 -20.10 -8.35 2.96
C ALA A 184 -18.60 -8.63 3.03
N LEU A 185 -17.94 -8.67 1.86
CA LEU A 185 -16.50 -8.80 1.73
C LEU A 185 -15.93 -7.55 1.04
N GLN A 186 -14.97 -6.92 1.69
CA GLN A 186 -14.19 -5.86 1.06
C GLN A 186 -13.41 -6.41 -0.12
N ALA A 187 -13.66 -5.86 -1.31
CA ALA A 187 -13.06 -6.31 -2.56
C ALA A 187 -12.00 -5.34 -3.10
N GLY A 188 -12.04 -4.07 -2.69
CA GLY A 188 -11.05 -3.07 -3.04
C GLY A 188 -11.25 -1.81 -2.22
N THR A 189 -10.20 -1.01 -2.05
CA THR A 189 -10.22 0.23 -1.26
C THR A 189 -9.51 1.36 -1.98
N SER A 190 -9.96 2.57 -1.70
CA SER A 190 -9.31 3.81 -2.09
C SER A 190 -9.29 4.76 -0.90
N HIS A 191 -8.10 5.20 -0.50
CA HIS A 191 -7.86 5.96 0.72
C HIS A 191 -7.48 7.40 0.39
N PHE A 192 -8.16 8.34 1.00
CA PHE A 192 -7.70 9.72 1.11
C PHE A 192 -6.81 9.83 2.36
N LEU A 193 -5.52 9.95 2.15
CA LEU A 193 -4.51 9.97 3.22
C LEU A 193 -4.26 11.37 3.80
N GLY A 194 -4.80 12.40 3.14
CA GLY A 194 -4.52 13.78 3.52
C GLY A 194 -3.04 14.12 3.39
N GLN A 195 -2.45 14.68 4.44
CA GLN A 195 -1.03 15.04 4.49
C GLN A 195 -0.24 14.25 5.54
N ASN A 196 -0.82 13.19 6.12
CA ASN A 196 -0.19 12.45 7.21
C ASN A 196 1.15 11.84 6.82
N PHE A 197 1.18 11.14 5.66
CA PHE A 197 2.43 10.57 5.13
C PHE A 197 3.42 11.63 4.66
N ALA A 198 2.92 12.72 4.06
CA ALA A 198 3.77 13.83 3.65
C ALA A 198 4.48 14.48 4.86
N LYS A 199 3.80 14.61 6.00
CA LYS A 199 4.39 15.09 7.26
C LYS A 199 5.42 14.11 7.83
N ALA A 200 5.09 12.81 7.87
CA ALA A 200 5.96 11.78 8.43
C ALA A 200 7.28 11.65 7.66
N PHE A 201 7.25 11.80 6.34
CA PHE A 201 8.41 11.65 5.46
C PHE A 201 8.98 12.98 4.94
N ASP A 202 8.40 14.11 5.36
CA ASP A 202 8.82 15.44 4.93
C ASP A 202 8.81 15.60 3.40
N VAL A 203 7.67 15.25 2.78
CA VAL A 203 7.46 15.37 1.33
C VAL A 203 6.79 16.71 1.05
N THR A 204 7.59 17.67 0.63
CA THR A 204 7.18 19.04 0.35
C THR A 204 7.49 19.43 -1.09
N PHE A 205 6.79 20.41 -1.60
CA PHE A 205 7.06 21.02 -2.89
C PHE A 205 7.04 22.54 -2.80
N THR A 206 7.78 23.20 -3.69
CA THR A 206 7.69 24.65 -3.85
C THR A 206 6.53 24.98 -4.76
N ASN A 207 5.55 25.72 -4.26
CA ASN A 207 4.39 26.18 -5.04
C ASN A 207 4.75 27.28 -6.06
N LYS A 208 3.77 27.78 -6.80
CA LYS A 208 3.97 28.82 -7.84
C LYS A 208 4.40 30.17 -7.25
N GLU A 209 4.07 30.40 -5.99
CA GLU A 209 4.39 31.62 -5.22
C GLU A 209 5.74 31.51 -4.51
N GLY A 210 6.47 30.39 -4.65
CA GLY A 210 7.77 30.15 -4.03
C GLY A 210 7.70 29.67 -2.56
N GLN A 211 6.52 29.26 -2.09
CA GLN A 211 6.31 28.76 -0.73
C GLN A 211 6.43 27.25 -0.68
N GLN A 212 6.88 26.73 0.47
CA GLN A 212 6.93 25.29 0.71
C GLN A 212 5.58 24.79 1.25
N GLU A 213 5.05 23.77 0.61
CA GLU A 213 3.80 23.12 0.99
C GLU A 213 3.98 21.60 1.06
N LEU A 214 3.22 20.95 1.96
CA LEU A 214 3.11 19.50 1.99
C LEU A 214 2.20 19.00 0.88
N VAL A 215 2.56 17.90 0.23
CA VAL A 215 1.69 17.24 -0.76
C VAL A 215 0.47 16.59 -0.10
N TRP A 216 -0.58 16.39 -0.89
CA TRP A 216 -1.77 15.62 -0.54
C TRP A 216 -1.67 14.23 -1.15
N ALA A 217 -2.07 13.23 -0.41
CA ALA A 217 -1.78 11.82 -0.70
C ALA A 217 -3.04 10.98 -0.87
N THR A 218 -2.98 10.03 -1.80
CA THR A 218 -3.92 8.90 -1.87
C THR A 218 -3.18 7.58 -1.94
N SER A 219 -3.85 6.51 -1.51
CA SER A 219 -3.47 5.14 -1.86
C SER A 219 -4.71 4.31 -2.17
N TRP A 220 -4.58 3.34 -3.07
CA TRP A 220 -5.71 2.52 -3.49
C TRP A 220 -5.22 1.15 -3.93
N GLY A 221 -6.01 0.10 -3.66
CA GLY A 221 -5.57 -1.26 -3.92
C GLY A 221 -6.69 -2.28 -4.07
N VAL A 222 -6.39 -3.28 -4.93
CA VAL A 222 -7.12 -4.54 -5.01
C VAL A 222 -6.15 -5.70 -5.05
N SER A 223 -6.52 -6.80 -4.43
CA SER A 223 -5.74 -8.03 -4.41
C SER A 223 -6.45 -9.16 -5.17
N THR A 224 -5.78 -10.31 -5.24
CA THR A 224 -6.38 -11.55 -5.74
C THR A 224 -7.63 -12.00 -4.97
N ARG A 225 -7.93 -11.39 -3.81
CA ARG A 225 -9.21 -11.55 -3.10
C ARG A 225 -10.41 -11.25 -4.00
N LEU A 226 -10.30 -10.28 -4.91
CA LEU A 226 -11.39 -9.95 -5.85
C LEU A 226 -11.75 -11.14 -6.75
N MET A 227 -10.84 -12.08 -6.99
CA MET A 227 -11.09 -13.29 -7.77
C MET A 227 -11.79 -14.39 -6.94
N GLY A 228 -11.57 -14.41 -5.64
CA GLY A 228 -12.14 -15.40 -4.73
C GLY A 228 -13.58 -15.14 -4.36
#